data_b8c771adfdabfbe31408fb04afcce0bf
#
_entry.id   b8c771adfdabfbe31408fb04afcce0bf
#
_cell.length_a   1.000
_cell.length_b   1.000
_cell.length_c   1.000
_cell.angle_alpha   90.00
_cell.angle_beta   90.00
_cell.angle_gamma   90.00
#
_symmetry.space_group_name_H-M   'P 1'
#
loop_
_entity.id
_entity.type
_entity.pdbx_description
1 polymer ?
#
loop_
_entity_poly.entity_id
_entity_poly.type
_entity_poly.pdbx_seq_one_letter_code
_entity_poly.pdbx_strand_id
1 'polypeptide(L)'
;VSADTPSLGIISPVRRIGRREFDFERQVAIMAIVNRTPNSFHDRGRTYALDGAVAAARRAVAEGADWVDVGGFAFSADQEQIPAEEEIERVVPVIAEVRAVTDAVISVDTHRAEVARAAIKAGADVINDTNGLREPGIAETAAATGAGVIVTHSLGGPGRRIVRPSYADVVTEVAAFLRERVEFALKAGIAPDRIIIDPGHDLNKNTYHSLELTRRLDEITSMGYPTLAALSNKDFIGETLDRPQGERTEGTIAANVVAILKGARVLRVHDVAATVASVRMTEAVLGWRGPLAPAHNL
;
A
#
# COMPACT_ATOMS: atom_id res chain seq x y z
N VAL A 1 -16.11 24.78 13.29
CA VAL A 1 -17.28 23.90 13.15
C VAL A 1 -16.75 22.49 13.34
N SER A 2 -16.99 21.92 14.53
CA SER A 2 -16.68 20.50 14.78
C SER A 2 -17.72 19.68 14.03
N ALA A 3 -17.38 19.19 12.88
CA ALA A 3 -18.16 18.14 12.24
C ALA A 3 -17.86 16.84 13.01
N ASP A 4 -18.85 16.29 13.68
CA ASP A 4 -18.80 14.94 14.25
C ASP A 4 -18.72 13.92 13.10
N THR A 5 -17.52 13.76 12.54
CA THR A 5 -17.26 12.63 11.65
C THR A 5 -17.25 11.39 12.54
N PRO A 6 -18.09 10.37 12.27
CA PRO A 6 -18.09 9.16 13.08
C PRO A 6 -16.69 8.55 13.12
N SER A 7 -16.22 8.23 14.32
CA SER A 7 -14.95 7.51 14.50
C SER A 7 -15.03 6.15 13.78
N LEU A 8 -13.98 5.81 13.06
CA LEU A 8 -13.84 4.48 12.43
C LEU A 8 -13.57 3.38 13.46
N GLY A 9 -13.33 3.74 14.73
CA GLY A 9 -12.97 2.78 15.77
C GLY A 9 -11.60 2.13 15.51
N ILE A 10 -10.67 2.86 14.89
CA ILE A 10 -9.32 2.35 14.60
C ILE A 10 -8.59 2.08 15.92
N ILE A 11 -8.08 0.87 16.05
CA ILE A 11 -7.24 0.46 17.18
C ILE A 11 -5.94 1.27 17.13
N SER A 12 -5.67 2.06 18.18
CA SER A 12 -4.52 2.97 18.24
C SER A 12 -4.43 3.85 16.98
N PRO A 13 -5.35 4.82 16.80
CA PRO A 13 -5.40 5.60 15.56
C PRO A 13 -4.17 6.48 15.36
N VAL A 14 -3.57 6.99 16.44
CA VAL A 14 -2.30 7.70 16.39
C VAL A 14 -1.18 6.68 16.46
N ARG A 15 -0.39 6.59 15.39
CA ARG A 15 0.68 5.59 15.26
C ARG A 15 1.98 6.23 14.82
N ARG A 16 3.07 5.81 15.46
CA ARG A 16 4.41 6.09 14.98
C ARG A 16 4.88 4.96 14.08
N ILE A 17 5.11 5.26 12.80
CA ILE A 17 5.63 4.32 11.81
C ILE A 17 6.95 4.88 11.29
N GLY A 18 8.03 4.15 11.51
CA GLY A 18 9.37 4.67 11.26
C GLY A 18 9.64 5.98 12.04
N ARG A 19 9.95 7.03 11.30
CA ARG A 19 10.27 8.37 11.87
C ARG A 19 9.07 9.31 11.88
N ARG A 20 7.91 8.91 11.38
CA ARG A 20 6.72 9.76 11.23
C ARG A 20 5.58 9.29 12.12
N GLU A 21 4.73 10.23 12.49
CA GLU A 21 3.49 10.00 13.22
C GLU A 21 2.28 10.26 12.31
N PHE A 22 1.25 9.40 12.42
CA PHE A 22 0.02 9.48 11.65
C PHE A 22 -1.18 9.39 12.57
N ASP A 23 -2.14 10.29 12.40
CA ASP A 23 -3.48 10.18 12.99
C ASP A 23 -4.46 9.62 11.95
N PHE A 24 -4.61 8.31 11.93
CA PHE A 24 -5.48 7.62 10.97
C PHE A 24 -6.98 7.87 11.16
N GLU A 25 -7.42 8.57 12.20
CA GLU A 25 -8.81 9.06 12.27
C GLU A 25 -9.03 10.22 11.28
N ARG A 26 -8.02 11.06 11.05
CA ARG A 26 -8.15 12.33 10.31
C ARG A 26 -7.10 12.53 9.23
N GLN A 27 -6.31 11.52 8.93
CA GLN A 27 -5.25 11.61 7.93
C GLN A 27 -5.27 10.41 7.01
N VAL A 28 -5.05 10.65 5.72
CA VAL A 28 -4.82 9.63 4.71
C VAL A 28 -3.36 9.68 4.30
N ALA A 29 -2.64 8.60 4.54
CA ALA A 29 -1.25 8.47 4.11
C ALA A 29 -1.18 8.11 2.63
N ILE A 30 -0.26 8.73 1.90
CA ILE A 30 -0.04 8.52 0.48
C ILE A 30 1.24 7.73 0.29
N MET A 31 1.13 6.52 -0.25
CA MET A 31 2.20 5.58 -0.50
C MET A 31 2.54 5.56 -2.00
N ALA A 32 3.72 6.06 -2.34
CA ALA A 32 4.21 6.06 -3.71
C ALA A 32 4.82 4.71 -4.07
N ILE A 33 4.46 4.19 -5.24
CA ILE A 33 5.03 2.96 -5.81
C ILE A 33 6.37 3.28 -6.45
N VAL A 34 7.44 2.59 -6.03
CA VAL A 34 8.77 2.67 -6.61
C VAL A 34 9.26 1.27 -6.95
N ASN A 35 9.12 0.88 -8.20
CA ASN A 35 9.57 -0.41 -8.69
C ASN A 35 10.96 -0.30 -9.33
N ARG A 36 11.88 -1.17 -8.92
CA ARG A 36 13.13 -1.37 -9.62
C ARG A 36 12.99 -2.57 -10.56
N THR A 37 12.49 -2.31 -11.77
CA THR A 37 12.42 -3.32 -12.84
C THR A 37 13.60 -3.15 -13.80
N PRO A 38 14.29 -4.23 -14.18
CA PRO A 38 15.39 -4.13 -15.13
C PRO A 38 14.83 -3.91 -16.55
N ASN A 39 14.97 -2.70 -17.08
CA ASN A 39 14.83 -2.43 -18.50
C ASN A 39 16.19 -2.09 -19.08
N SER A 40 17.13 -3.04 -19.11
CA SER A 40 18.26 -3.05 -20.05
C SER A 40 19.31 -4.15 -19.77
N PHE A 41 19.74 -4.74 -20.83
CA PHE A 41 20.65 -5.86 -21.00
C PHE A 41 22.15 -5.49 -20.84
N HIS A 42 22.64 -4.89 -19.76
CA HIS A 42 24.10 -4.80 -19.47
C HIS A 42 24.36 -4.16 -18.09
N ASP A 43 25.55 -4.38 -17.51
CA ASP A 43 26.00 -3.89 -16.19
C ASP A 43 25.76 -2.38 -15.92
N ARG A 44 25.75 -1.56 -16.96
CA ARG A 44 25.37 -0.14 -16.88
C ARG A 44 23.89 0.07 -16.54
N GLY A 45 23.03 -0.94 -16.80
CA GLY A 45 21.60 -0.89 -16.46
C GLY A 45 21.30 -1.02 -14.96
N ARG A 46 22.13 -1.70 -14.18
CA ARG A 46 21.91 -1.86 -12.73
C ARG A 46 22.09 -0.54 -11.97
N THR A 47 23.14 0.20 -12.26
CA THR A 47 23.39 1.52 -11.66
C THR A 47 22.33 2.53 -12.11
N TYR A 48 22.02 2.55 -13.40
CA TYR A 48 21.01 3.46 -13.95
C TYR A 48 19.59 3.19 -13.40
N ALA A 49 19.25 1.92 -13.18
CA ALA A 49 17.98 1.53 -12.55
C ALA A 49 17.92 1.90 -11.06
N LEU A 50 19.05 1.87 -10.34
CA LEU A 50 19.13 2.34 -8.95
C LEU A 50 18.93 3.86 -8.89
N ASP A 51 19.69 4.63 -9.65
CA ASP A 51 19.59 6.08 -9.69
C ASP A 51 18.16 6.54 -10.09
N GLY A 52 17.56 5.83 -11.05
CA GLY A 52 16.18 6.04 -11.48
C GLY A 52 15.16 5.82 -10.36
N ALA A 53 15.30 4.72 -9.62
CA ALA A 53 14.43 4.39 -8.50
C ALA A 53 14.57 5.40 -7.34
N VAL A 54 15.81 5.77 -7.00
CA VAL A 54 16.08 6.79 -5.96
C VAL A 54 15.54 8.15 -6.39
N ALA A 55 15.72 8.54 -7.65
CA ALA A 55 15.18 9.78 -8.18
C ALA A 55 13.65 9.78 -8.17
N ALA A 56 13.00 8.65 -8.49
CA ALA A 56 11.55 8.51 -8.41
C ALA A 56 11.05 8.64 -6.96
N ALA A 57 11.72 8.00 -6.00
CA ALA A 57 11.39 8.13 -4.59
C ALA A 57 11.51 9.58 -4.09
N ARG A 58 12.60 10.26 -4.46
CA ARG A 58 12.81 11.70 -4.12
C ARG A 58 11.70 12.58 -4.69
N ARG A 59 11.32 12.37 -5.95
CA ARG A 59 10.22 13.13 -6.59
C ARG A 59 8.91 12.87 -5.85
N ALA A 60 8.59 11.62 -5.58
CA ALA A 60 7.38 11.24 -4.87
C ALA A 60 7.27 11.93 -3.50
N VAL A 61 8.36 11.96 -2.73
CA VAL A 61 8.41 12.67 -1.44
C VAL A 61 8.27 14.18 -1.63
N ALA A 62 8.92 14.77 -2.62
CA ALA A 62 8.80 16.20 -2.95
C ALA A 62 7.36 16.56 -3.39
N GLU A 63 6.65 15.67 -4.07
CA GLU A 63 5.25 15.80 -4.45
C GLU A 63 4.29 15.60 -3.28
N GLY A 64 4.77 15.13 -2.13
CA GLY A 64 4.02 15.00 -0.89
C GLY A 64 3.61 13.59 -0.52
N ALA A 65 4.28 12.56 -1.06
CA ALA A 65 4.12 11.20 -0.56
C ALA A 65 4.61 11.09 0.88
N ASP A 66 3.83 10.39 1.69
CA ASP A 66 4.18 10.08 3.07
C ASP A 66 5.05 8.83 3.17
N TRP A 67 4.86 7.91 2.23
CA TRP A 67 5.49 6.60 2.16
C TRP A 67 6.07 6.35 0.78
N VAL A 68 7.12 5.52 0.76
CA VAL A 68 7.73 4.99 -0.46
C VAL A 68 7.70 3.46 -0.36
N ASP A 69 7.02 2.80 -1.30
CA ASP A 69 6.92 1.34 -1.37
C ASP A 69 7.88 0.79 -2.41
N VAL A 70 8.93 0.09 -1.94
CA VAL A 70 10.01 -0.40 -2.79
C VAL A 70 9.78 -1.87 -3.12
N GLY A 71 9.55 -2.15 -4.42
CA GLY A 71 9.42 -3.50 -4.93
C GLY A 71 10.57 -3.89 -5.87
N GLY A 72 11.16 -5.04 -5.65
CA GLY A 72 12.17 -5.65 -6.55
C GLY A 72 11.57 -6.54 -7.62
N PHE A 73 10.27 -6.85 -7.47
CA PHE A 73 9.54 -7.78 -8.29
C PHE A 73 8.09 -7.29 -8.43
N ALA A 74 7.56 -7.24 -9.64
CA ALA A 74 6.16 -6.90 -9.83
C ALA A 74 5.29 -8.13 -9.52
N PHE A 75 4.22 -7.96 -8.74
CA PHE A 75 3.22 -9.00 -8.52
C PHE A 75 2.43 -9.21 -9.83
N SER A 76 3.04 -9.93 -10.77
CA SER A 76 2.40 -10.37 -12.01
C SER A 76 2.50 -11.88 -12.11
N ALA A 77 1.38 -12.52 -12.41
CA ALA A 77 1.33 -13.97 -12.57
C ALA A 77 2.15 -14.49 -13.77
N ASP A 78 2.49 -13.60 -14.69
CA ASP A 78 3.21 -13.91 -15.92
C ASP A 78 4.73 -13.61 -15.80
N GLN A 79 5.20 -13.10 -14.66
CA GLN A 79 6.63 -12.88 -14.43
C GLN A 79 7.30 -14.10 -13.79
N GLU A 80 8.42 -14.49 -14.36
CA GLU A 80 9.31 -15.50 -13.78
C GLU A 80 9.78 -15.04 -12.39
N GLN A 81 9.63 -15.91 -11.39
CA GLN A 81 10.09 -15.60 -10.05
C GLN A 81 11.62 -15.54 -10.03
N ILE A 82 12.16 -14.43 -9.57
CA ILE A 82 13.60 -14.27 -9.36
C ILE A 82 14.04 -14.92 -8.04
N PRO A 83 15.30 -15.36 -7.90
CA PRO A 83 15.85 -15.78 -6.62
C PRO A 83 15.78 -14.67 -5.56
N ALA A 84 15.74 -15.07 -4.28
CA ALA A 84 15.68 -14.09 -3.18
C ALA A 84 16.90 -13.20 -3.10
N GLU A 85 18.09 -13.76 -3.40
CA GLU A 85 19.34 -13.01 -3.47
C GLU A 85 19.28 -11.89 -4.50
N GLU A 86 18.68 -12.16 -5.66
CA GLU A 86 18.50 -11.15 -6.70
C GLU A 86 17.50 -10.08 -6.28
N GLU A 87 16.41 -10.47 -5.59
CA GLU A 87 15.44 -9.51 -5.03
C GLU A 87 16.10 -8.61 -3.99
N ILE A 88 16.93 -9.17 -3.10
CA ILE A 88 17.74 -8.42 -2.13
C ILE A 88 18.67 -7.42 -2.84
N GLU A 89 19.39 -7.84 -3.88
CA GLU A 89 20.26 -6.96 -4.67
C GLU A 89 19.49 -5.82 -5.35
N ARG A 90 18.21 -6.01 -5.62
CA ARG A 90 17.36 -4.99 -6.21
C ARG A 90 16.83 -3.98 -5.17
N VAL A 91 16.31 -4.45 -4.03
CA VAL A 91 15.60 -3.59 -3.08
C VAL A 91 16.51 -2.91 -2.07
N VAL A 92 17.51 -3.62 -1.54
CA VAL A 92 18.35 -3.14 -0.43
C VAL A 92 19.09 -1.85 -0.77
N PRO A 93 19.79 -1.73 -1.92
CA PRO A 93 20.45 -0.48 -2.27
C PRO A 93 19.48 0.72 -2.42
N VAL A 94 18.29 0.50 -2.99
CA VAL A 94 17.27 1.57 -3.11
C VAL A 94 16.81 2.03 -1.73
N ILE A 95 16.51 1.08 -0.84
CA ILE A 95 16.06 1.39 0.52
C ILE A 95 17.12 2.18 1.28
N ALA A 96 18.39 1.77 1.21
CA ALA A 96 19.49 2.45 1.89
C ALA A 96 19.68 3.89 1.39
N GLU A 97 19.68 4.10 0.07
CA GLU A 97 19.82 5.42 -0.54
C GLU A 97 18.61 6.34 -0.24
N VAL A 98 17.40 5.79 -0.31
CA VAL A 98 16.18 6.55 0.02
C VAL A 98 16.18 6.92 1.50
N ARG A 99 16.54 5.99 2.39
CA ARG A 99 16.62 6.26 3.84
C ARG A 99 17.65 7.33 4.19
N ALA A 100 18.75 7.42 3.46
CA ALA A 100 19.78 8.43 3.69
C ALA A 100 19.30 9.87 3.41
N VAL A 101 18.22 10.04 2.62
CA VAL A 101 17.79 11.36 2.11
C VAL A 101 16.36 11.75 2.50
N THR A 102 15.61 10.89 3.21
CA THR A 102 14.22 11.17 3.60
C THR A 102 13.82 10.51 4.91
N ASP A 103 12.90 11.16 5.62
CA ASP A 103 12.19 10.61 6.78
C ASP A 103 10.82 9.99 6.42
N ALA A 104 10.50 9.91 5.12
CA ALA A 104 9.31 9.19 4.69
C ALA A 104 9.34 7.73 5.18
N VAL A 105 8.18 7.14 5.40
CA VAL A 105 8.09 5.71 5.71
C VAL A 105 8.54 4.92 4.48
N ILE A 106 9.38 3.93 4.67
CA ILE A 106 9.80 3.02 3.61
C ILE A 106 9.18 1.66 3.85
N SER A 107 8.37 1.19 2.91
CA SER A 107 7.91 -0.20 2.89
C SER A 107 8.66 -1.01 1.84
N VAL A 108 8.80 -2.30 2.07
CA VAL A 108 9.30 -3.28 1.10
C VAL A 108 8.16 -4.19 0.66
N ASP A 109 7.86 -4.21 -0.65
CA ASP A 109 6.89 -5.14 -1.24
C ASP A 109 7.58 -6.49 -1.48
N THR A 110 7.37 -7.41 -0.55
CA THR A 110 7.93 -8.77 -0.60
C THR A 110 7.11 -9.76 0.21
N HIS A 111 7.11 -11.00 -0.24
CA HIS A 111 6.53 -12.14 0.47
C HIS A 111 7.58 -13.11 1.04
N ARG A 112 8.87 -12.72 1.01
CA ARG A 112 10.00 -13.55 1.44
C ARG A 112 10.64 -13.01 2.71
N ALA A 113 10.75 -13.86 3.73
CA ALA A 113 11.29 -13.46 5.02
C ALA A 113 12.75 -12.98 4.97
N GLU A 114 13.58 -13.60 4.13
CA GLU A 114 14.99 -13.23 3.95
C GLU A 114 15.14 -11.84 3.31
N VAL A 115 14.29 -11.52 2.32
CA VAL A 115 14.25 -10.18 1.69
C VAL A 115 13.77 -9.16 2.71
N ALA A 116 12.68 -9.46 3.45
CA ALA A 116 12.15 -8.59 4.49
C ALA A 116 13.20 -8.26 5.56
N ARG A 117 13.94 -9.29 6.06
CA ARG A 117 15.02 -9.07 7.03
C ARG A 117 16.12 -8.16 6.49
N ALA A 118 16.55 -8.38 5.24
CA ALA A 118 17.58 -7.55 4.61
C ALA A 118 17.09 -6.11 4.39
N ALA A 119 15.85 -5.92 3.98
CA ALA A 119 15.22 -4.62 3.77
C ALA A 119 15.06 -3.82 5.08
N ILE A 120 14.60 -4.45 6.16
CA ILE A 120 14.48 -3.80 7.48
C ILE A 120 15.86 -3.39 7.98
N LYS A 121 16.87 -4.25 7.83
CA LYS A 121 18.26 -3.91 8.19
C LYS A 121 18.81 -2.73 7.38
N ALA A 122 18.36 -2.56 6.13
CA ALA A 122 18.73 -1.43 5.26
C ALA A 122 17.95 -0.14 5.57
N GLY A 123 16.91 -0.20 6.40
CA GLY A 123 16.14 0.97 6.84
C GLY A 123 14.68 1.02 6.41
N ALA A 124 14.10 -0.09 5.93
CA ALA A 124 12.67 -0.19 5.76
C ALA A 124 11.95 -0.21 7.12
N ASP A 125 10.75 0.34 7.18
CA ASP A 125 9.94 0.46 8.39
C ASP A 125 8.77 -0.54 8.39
N VAL A 126 8.33 -0.97 7.20
CA VAL A 126 7.11 -1.76 6.98
C VAL A 126 7.37 -2.85 5.95
N ILE A 127 6.81 -4.03 6.19
CA ILE A 127 6.77 -5.14 5.22
C ILE A 127 5.38 -5.13 4.57
N ASN A 128 5.33 -4.90 3.27
CA ASN A 128 4.11 -4.97 2.47
C ASN A 128 4.00 -6.38 1.86
N ASP A 129 3.24 -7.26 2.52
CA ASP A 129 3.14 -8.67 2.11
C ASP A 129 1.85 -8.97 1.37
N THR A 130 1.96 -9.01 0.04
CA THR A 130 0.86 -9.38 -0.87
C THR A 130 0.45 -10.86 -0.78
N ASN A 131 1.19 -11.67 -0.02
CA ASN A 131 0.87 -13.07 0.27
C ASN A 131 0.05 -13.26 1.57
N GLY A 132 -0.19 -12.19 2.33
CA GLY A 132 -1.02 -12.23 3.54
C GLY A 132 -0.43 -13.05 4.68
N LEU A 133 0.86 -12.93 4.92
CA LEU A 133 1.62 -13.63 5.97
C LEU A 133 1.51 -15.18 5.88
N ARG A 134 1.37 -15.73 4.66
CA ARG A 134 1.38 -17.18 4.47
C ARG A 134 2.77 -17.79 4.69
N GLU A 135 3.84 -17.00 4.52
CA GLU A 135 5.19 -17.38 4.94
C GLU A 135 5.41 -16.96 6.41
N PRO A 136 5.52 -17.93 7.35
CA PRO A 136 5.63 -17.60 8.78
C PRO A 136 6.81 -16.71 9.14
N GLY A 137 7.93 -16.84 8.43
CA GLY A 137 9.13 -16.03 8.64
C GLY A 137 8.94 -14.53 8.44
N ILE A 138 7.91 -14.09 7.71
CA ILE A 138 7.53 -12.66 7.61
C ILE A 138 7.02 -12.15 8.96
N ALA A 139 6.07 -12.88 9.56
CA ALA A 139 5.51 -12.51 10.85
C ALA A 139 6.57 -12.55 11.97
N GLU A 140 7.44 -13.56 11.97
CA GLU A 140 8.57 -13.66 12.90
C GLU A 140 9.52 -12.48 12.74
N THR A 141 9.83 -12.09 11.50
CA THR A 141 10.70 -10.92 11.22
C THR A 141 10.08 -9.64 11.74
N ALA A 142 8.80 -9.40 11.48
CA ALA A 142 8.10 -8.22 11.95
C ALA A 142 8.04 -8.16 13.48
N ALA A 143 7.70 -9.26 14.15
CA ALA A 143 7.64 -9.34 15.60
C ALA A 143 9.02 -9.09 16.26
N ALA A 144 10.08 -9.69 15.70
CA ALA A 144 11.44 -9.54 16.24
C ALA A 144 12.03 -8.15 16.04
N THR A 145 11.64 -7.44 14.98
CA THR A 145 12.20 -6.12 14.63
C THR A 145 11.30 -4.95 15.03
N GLY A 146 10.03 -5.20 15.35
CA GLY A 146 9.03 -4.17 15.56
C GLY A 146 8.58 -3.47 14.28
N ALA A 147 8.89 -4.01 13.11
CA ALA A 147 8.44 -3.48 11.83
C ALA A 147 6.92 -3.54 11.69
N GLY A 148 6.33 -2.57 10.97
CA GLY A 148 4.95 -2.66 10.55
C GLY A 148 4.72 -3.74 9.50
N VAL A 149 3.49 -4.25 9.40
CA VAL A 149 3.09 -5.17 8.34
C VAL A 149 1.83 -4.70 7.65
N ILE A 150 1.78 -4.84 6.34
CA ILE A 150 0.56 -4.75 5.55
C ILE A 150 0.17 -6.17 5.17
N VAL A 151 -1.02 -6.57 5.62
CA VAL A 151 -1.58 -7.91 5.42
C VAL A 151 -2.56 -7.84 4.26
N THR A 152 -2.17 -8.36 3.10
CA THR A 152 -2.96 -8.26 1.88
C THR A 152 -3.69 -9.56 1.57
N HIS A 153 -4.97 -9.45 1.18
CA HIS A 153 -5.73 -10.59 0.69
C HIS A 153 -5.40 -10.93 -0.76
N SER A 154 -5.03 -12.18 -1.00
CA SER A 154 -5.00 -12.81 -2.33
C SER A 154 -5.42 -14.29 -2.23
N LEU A 155 -6.09 -14.83 -3.26
CA LEU A 155 -6.50 -16.26 -3.24
C LEU A 155 -5.34 -17.24 -3.42
N GLY A 156 -4.35 -16.86 -4.22
CA GLY A 156 -3.38 -17.83 -4.75
C GLY A 156 -1.96 -17.68 -4.25
N GLY A 157 -1.60 -16.59 -3.58
CA GLY A 157 -0.21 -16.24 -3.32
C GLY A 157 0.54 -15.78 -4.59
N PRO A 158 1.82 -15.36 -4.42
CA PRO A 158 2.64 -14.83 -5.50
C PRO A 158 2.86 -15.83 -6.64
N GLY A 159 2.85 -15.34 -7.88
CA GLY A 159 3.11 -16.15 -9.08
C GLY A 159 1.99 -17.14 -9.45
N ARG A 160 0.87 -17.15 -8.74
CA ARG A 160 -0.27 -18.02 -9.05
C ARG A 160 -1.41 -17.23 -9.70
N ARG A 161 -1.56 -17.37 -11.01
CA ARG A 161 -2.71 -16.83 -11.73
C ARG A 161 -3.94 -17.71 -11.51
N ILE A 162 -5.02 -17.12 -11.01
CA ILE A 162 -6.34 -17.73 -10.97
C ILE A 162 -7.17 -17.13 -12.10
N VAL A 163 -7.36 -17.89 -13.17
CA VAL A 163 -7.93 -17.38 -14.45
C VAL A 163 -9.40 -16.99 -14.30
N ARG A 164 -10.14 -17.53 -13.40
CA ARG A 164 -11.56 -17.16 -13.14
C ARG A 164 -11.79 -17.22 -11.64
N PRO A 165 -11.38 -16.17 -10.92
CA PRO A 165 -11.60 -16.14 -9.49
C PRO A 165 -13.10 -16.14 -9.20
N SER A 166 -13.52 -16.98 -8.26
CA SER A 166 -14.91 -17.13 -7.85
C SER A 166 -15.02 -16.90 -6.35
N TYR A 167 -16.01 -16.13 -5.95
CA TYR A 167 -16.38 -15.86 -4.57
C TYR A 167 -17.89 -16.04 -4.45
N ALA A 168 -18.37 -16.59 -3.35
CA ALA A 168 -19.80 -16.57 -3.01
C ALA A 168 -20.21 -15.13 -2.62
N ASP A 169 -19.39 -14.48 -1.79
CA ASP A 169 -19.43 -13.05 -1.47
C ASP A 169 -18.01 -12.57 -1.24
N VAL A 170 -17.49 -11.76 -2.17
CA VAL A 170 -16.09 -11.34 -2.16
C VAL A 170 -15.74 -10.54 -0.90
N VAL A 171 -16.63 -9.72 -0.38
CA VAL A 171 -16.35 -8.88 0.80
C VAL A 171 -16.30 -9.74 2.06
N THR A 172 -17.26 -10.63 2.24
CA THR A 172 -17.32 -11.55 3.38
C THR A 172 -16.10 -12.46 3.43
N GLU A 173 -15.69 -13.03 2.27
CA GLU A 173 -14.55 -13.95 2.21
C GLU A 173 -13.22 -13.20 2.43
N VAL A 174 -13.06 -11.99 1.87
CA VAL A 174 -11.90 -11.14 2.14
C VAL A 174 -11.83 -10.75 3.61
N ALA A 175 -12.96 -10.35 4.22
CA ALA A 175 -13.00 -10.00 5.64
C ALA A 175 -12.64 -11.20 6.53
N ALA A 176 -13.16 -12.39 6.22
CA ALA A 176 -12.85 -13.61 6.97
C ALA A 176 -11.34 -13.94 6.90
N PHE A 177 -10.76 -13.88 5.70
CA PHE A 177 -9.33 -14.08 5.51
C PHE A 177 -8.50 -13.06 6.31
N LEU A 178 -8.81 -11.77 6.18
CA LEU A 178 -8.05 -10.72 6.88
C LEU A 178 -8.14 -10.87 8.40
N ARG A 179 -9.31 -11.25 8.97
CA ARG A 179 -9.43 -11.55 10.41
C ARG A 179 -8.52 -12.69 10.83
N GLU A 180 -8.56 -13.81 10.10
CA GLU A 180 -7.68 -14.95 10.37
C GLU A 180 -6.20 -14.56 10.34
N ARG A 181 -5.79 -13.78 9.34
CA ARG A 181 -4.37 -13.38 9.19
C ARG A 181 -3.94 -12.34 10.23
N VAL A 182 -4.83 -11.46 10.63
CA VAL A 182 -4.59 -10.53 11.76
C VAL A 182 -4.43 -11.31 13.06
N GLU A 183 -5.30 -12.28 13.34
CA GLU A 183 -5.14 -13.14 14.52
C GLU A 183 -3.81 -13.91 14.50
N PHE A 184 -3.40 -14.41 13.34
CA PHE A 184 -2.09 -15.05 13.18
C PHE A 184 -0.95 -14.06 13.49
N ALA A 185 -1.01 -12.82 12.96
CA ALA A 185 -0.01 -11.78 13.22
C ALA A 185 0.10 -11.46 14.72
N LEU A 186 -1.03 -11.29 15.40
CA LEU A 186 -1.08 -11.03 16.85
C LEU A 186 -0.49 -12.20 17.65
N LYS A 187 -0.82 -13.45 17.30
CA LYS A 187 -0.26 -14.66 17.92
C LYS A 187 1.25 -14.79 17.70
N ALA A 188 1.76 -14.32 16.57
CA ALA A 188 3.20 -14.25 16.28
C ALA A 188 3.93 -13.15 17.07
N GLY A 189 3.22 -12.30 17.81
CA GLY A 189 3.78 -11.25 18.63
C GLY A 189 3.88 -9.87 17.97
N ILE A 190 3.24 -9.68 16.80
CA ILE A 190 3.16 -8.35 16.17
C ILE A 190 2.15 -7.50 16.96
N ALA A 191 2.56 -6.30 17.38
CA ALA A 191 1.70 -5.40 18.13
C ALA A 191 0.53 -4.88 17.23
N PRO A 192 -0.68 -4.69 17.79
CA PRO A 192 -1.85 -4.27 17.01
C PRO A 192 -1.66 -2.96 16.24
N ASP A 193 -0.87 -2.02 16.78
CA ASP A 193 -0.55 -0.74 16.16
C ASP A 193 0.46 -0.85 15.00
N ARG A 194 1.00 -2.04 14.76
CA ARG A 194 1.92 -2.37 13.66
C ARG A 194 1.22 -3.04 12.47
N ILE A 195 -0.08 -3.31 12.58
CA ILE A 195 -0.83 -4.02 11.56
C ILE A 195 -1.66 -3.03 10.73
N ILE A 196 -1.55 -3.17 9.42
CA ILE A 196 -2.37 -2.51 8.39
C ILE A 196 -2.97 -3.62 7.54
N ILE A 197 -4.19 -3.47 7.07
CA ILE A 197 -4.85 -4.47 6.23
C ILE A 197 -5.08 -3.94 4.82
N ASP A 198 -5.06 -4.83 3.82
CA ASP A 198 -5.33 -4.53 2.43
C ASP A 198 -6.28 -5.58 1.83
N PRO A 199 -7.46 -5.21 1.35
CA PRO A 199 -8.40 -6.14 0.71
C PRO A 199 -7.90 -6.68 -0.64
N GLY A 200 -6.82 -6.15 -1.18
CA GLY A 200 -6.15 -6.68 -2.38
C GLY A 200 -7.00 -6.54 -3.65
N HIS A 201 -7.45 -5.34 -4.00
CA HIS A 201 -8.15 -5.08 -5.26
C HIS A 201 -7.33 -5.59 -6.45
N ASP A 202 -7.99 -6.24 -7.41
CA ASP A 202 -7.43 -6.92 -8.61
C ASP A 202 -6.51 -8.12 -8.32
N LEU A 203 -6.12 -8.37 -7.07
CA LEU A 203 -5.35 -9.57 -6.73
C LEU A 203 -6.28 -10.79 -6.70
N ASN A 204 -6.28 -11.57 -7.77
CA ASN A 204 -7.22 -12.68 -8.00
C ASN A 204 -8.70 -12.26 -7.84
N LYS A 205 -9.04 -11.09 -8.33
CA LYS A 205 -10.38 -10.53 -8.38
C LYS A 205 -10.64 -9.97 -9.77
N ASN A 206 -11.84 -10.15 -10.28
CA ASN A 206 -12.27 -9.51 -11.52
C ASN A 206 -12.80 -8.10 -11.25
N THR A 207 -13.16 -7.39 -12.30
CA THR A 207 -13.69 -6.02 -12.26
C THR A 207 -14.89 -5.90 -11.33
N TYR A 208 -15.87 -6.81 -11.41
CA TYR A 208 -17.06 -6.78 -10.55
C TYR A 208 -16.72 -6.99 -9.08
N HIS A 209 -15.77 -7.90 -8.78
CA HIS A 209 -15.29 -8.13 -7.42
C HIS A 209 -14.58 -6.89 -6.84
N SER A 210 -13.76 -6.21 -7.64
CA SER A 210 -13.03 -5.00 -7.20
C SER A 210 -13.99 -3.83 -7.01
N LEU A 211 -15.00 -3.66 -7.88
CA LEU A 211 -16.06 -2.66 -7.71
C LEU A 211 -16.89 -2.93 -6.45
N GLU A 212 -17.28 -4.18 -6.20
CA GLU A 212 -18.05 -4.56 -5.02
C GLU A 212 -17.26 -4.35 -3.73
N LEU A 213 -15.97 -4.73 -3.70
CA LEU A 213 -15.07 -4.44 -2.59
C LEU A 213 -14.96 -2.94 -2.30
N THR A 214 -14.85 -2.11 -3.33
CA THR A 214 -14.77 -0.65 -3.16
C THR A 214 -16.10 -0.11 -2.61
N ARG A 215 -17.23 -0.60 -3.11
CA ARG A 215 -18.58 -0.19 -2.67
C ARG A 215 -18.84 -0.50 -1.20
N ARG A 216 -18.38 -1.67 -0.73
CA ARG A 216 -18.60 -2.20 0.60
C ARG A 216 -17.32 -2.22 1.45
N LEU A 217 -16.37 -1.32 1.17
CA LEU A 217 -15.09 -1.26 1.87
C LEU A 217 -15.24 -0.96 3.36
N ASP A 218 -16.32 -0.29 3.76
CA ASP A 218 -16.68 -0.03 5.15
C ASP A 218 -16.84 -1.32 5.99
N GLU A 219 -17.23 -2.44 5.40
CA GLU A 219 -17.26 -3.73 6.09
C GLU A 219 -15.85 -4.25 6.43
N ILE A 220 -14.85 -3.91 5.63
CA ILE A 220 -13.43 -4.25 5.90
C ILE A 220 -12.84 -3.26 6.89
N THR A 221 -13.04 -1.96 6.70
CA THR A 221 -12.47 -0.92 7.57
C THR A 221 -13.03 -0.97 8.98
N SER A 222 -14.25 -1.50 9.18
CA SER A 222 -14.85 -1.75 10.50
C SER A 222 -14.09 -2.77 11.35
N MET A 223 -13.09 -3.46 10.79
CA MET A 223 -12.21 -4.34 11.57
C MET A 223 -11.29 -3.58 12.53
N GLY A 224 -11.23 -2.24 12.43
CA GLY A 224 -10.48 -1.38 13.34
C GLY A 224 -8.98 -1.30 13.06
N TYR A 225 -8.53 -1.67 11.86
CA TYR A 225 -7.15 -1.48 11.42
C TYR A 225 -7.10 -0.45 10.29
N PRO A 226 -6.07 0.42 10.21
CA PRO A 226 -5.88 1.24 9.03
C PRO A 226 -5.90 0.36 7.79
N THR A 227 -6.73 0.74 6.83
CA THR A 227 -6.91 -0.04 5.61
C THR A 227 -6.21 0.64 4.45
N LEU A 228 -5.34 -0.11 3.77
CA LEU A 228 -4.71 0.29 2.53
C LEU A 228 -5.65 -0.01 1.35
N ALA A 229 -5.77 0.96 0.44
CA ALA A 229 -6.44 0.79 -0.84
C ALA A 229 -5.43 1.01 -1.98
N ALA A 230 -5.16 -0.06 -2.72
CA ALA A 230 -4.28 -0.04 -3.89
C ALA A 230 -5.13 -0.08 -5.16
N LEU A 231 -5.69 1.06 -5.58
CA LEU A 231 -6.62 1.15 -6.71
C LEU A 231 -5.95 1.69 -7.98
N SER A 232 -4.82 2.38 -7.82
CA SER A 232 -4.19 3.17 -8.87
C SER A 232 -3.88 2.38 -10.13
N ASN A 233 -4.43 2.86 -11.25
CA ASN A 233 -4.16 2.37 -12.60
C ASN A 233 -4.53 0.90 -12.85
N LYS A 234 -5.36 0.30 -11.97
CA LYS A 234 -5.76 -1.10 -12.02
C LYS A 234 -6.78 -1.41 -13.11
N ASP A 235 -6.88 -2.69 -13.48
CA ASP A 235 -7.67 -3.14 -14.62
C ASP A 235 -9.17 -2.91 -14.41
N PHE A 236 -9.68 -3.04 -13.19
CA PHE A 236 -11.10 -2.76 -12.93
C PHE A 236 -11.50 -1.31 -13.26
N ILE A 237 -10.57 -0.33 -13.11
CA ILE A 237 -10.81 1.07 -13.52
C ILE A 237 -10.79 1.17 -15.05
N GLY A 238 -9.77 0.56 -15.67
CA GLY A 238 -9.62 0.57 -17.12
C GLY A 238 -10.80 -0.06 -17.82
N GLU A 239 -11.24 -1.23 -17.37
CA GLU A 239 -12.39 -1.95 -17.93
C GLU A 239 -13.72 -1.21 -17.69
N THR A 240 -13.87 -0.53 -16.55
CA THR A 240 -15.07 0.26 -16.25
C THR A 240 -15.20 1.48 -17.17
N LEU A 241 -14.08 2.11 -17.53
CA LEU A 241 -14.04 3.37 -18.27
C LEU A 241 -13.66 3.21 -19.75
N ASP A 242 -13.35 1.99 -20.19
CA ASP A 242 -12.77 1.70 -21.50
C ASP A 242 -11.50 2.55 -21.74
N ARG A 243 -10.55 2.49 -20.78
CA ARG A 243 -9.30 3.25 -20.82
C ARG A 243 -8.07 2.35 -20.72
N PRO A 244 -7.07 2.57 -21.59
CA PRO A 244 -5.81 1.83 -21.52
C PRO A 244 -5.03 2.19 -20.25
N GLN A 245 -4.04 1.37 -19.93
CA GLN A 245 -3.11 1.66 -18.85
C GLN A 245 -2.37 2.99 -19.10
N GLY A 246 -2.25 3.82 -18.07
CA GLY A 246 -1.68 5.18 -18.17
C GLY A 246 -2.70 6.30 -18.40
N GLU A 247 -3.94 5.98 -18.79
CA GLU A 247 -5.03 6.95 -18.98
C GLU A 247 -6.16 6.73 -17.96
N ARG A 248 -5.81 6.35 -16.72
CA ARG A 248 -6.76 5.97 -15.67
C ARG A 248 -6.70 6.88 -14.44
N THR A 249 -6.04 8.04 -14.54
CA THR A 249 -5.80 8.94 -13.39
C THR A 249 -7.11 9.45 -12.80
N GLU A 250 -8.04 9.95 -13.62
CA GLU A 250 -9.32 10.47 -13.15
C GLU A 250 -10.18 9.39 -12.49
N GLY A 251 -10.23 8.20 -13.08
CA GLY A 251 -10.90 7.04 -12.50
C GLY A 251 -10.26 6.58 -11.20
N THR A 252 -8.93 6.62 -11.12
CA THR A 252 -8.17 6.34 -9.91
C THR A 252 -8.53 7.33 -8.80
N ILE A 253 -8.55 8.63 -9.11
CA ILE A 253 -8.91 9.68 -8.14
C ILE A 253 -10.33 9.47 -7.62
N ALA A 254 -11.29 9.23 -8.52
CA ALA A 254 -12.67 8.98 -8.13
C ALA A 254 -12.80 7.76 -7.21
N ALA A 255 -12.17 6.64 -7.56
CA ALA A 255 -12.18 5.43 -6.75
C ALA A 255 -11.49 5.64 -5.38
N ASN A 256 -10.37 6.39 -5.35
CA ASN A 256 -9.67 6.74 -4.11
C ASN A 256 -10.54 7.59 -3.17
N VAL A 257 -11.26 8.59 -3.68
CA VAL A 257 -12.19 9.41 -2.87
C VAL A 257 -13.28 8.53 -2.26
N VAL A 258 -13.88 7.63 -3.05
CA VAL A 258 -14.86 6.67 -2.53
C VAL A 258 -14.23 5.79 -1.43
N ALA A 259 -13.02 5.28 -1.65
CA ALA A 259 -12.32 4.46 -0.66
C ALA A 259 -12.06 5.23 0.65
N ILE A 260 -11.65 6.50 0.59
CA ILE A 260 -11.47 7.37 1.77
C ILE A 260 -12.78 7.52 2.54
N LEU A 261 -13.88 7.82 1.85
CA LEU A 261 -15.22 7.95 2.45
C LEU A 261 -15.70 6.65 3.08
N LYS A 262 -15.22 5.50 2.57
CA LYS A 262 -15.46 4.16 3.10
C LYS A 262 -14.43 3.70 4.15
N GLY A 263 -13.54 4.58 4.58
CA GLY A 263 -12.63 4.34 5.70
C GLY A 263 -11.20 3.94 5.34
N ALA A 264 -10.80 3.92 4.07
CA ALA A 264 -9.38 3.75 3.73
C ALA A 264 -8.52 4.89 4.28
N ARG A 265 -7.32 4.55 4.77
CA ARG A 265 -6.39 5.49 5.40
C ARG A 265 -4.98 5.44 4.83
N VAL A 266 -4.70 4.51 3.95
CA VAL A 266 -3.47 4.46 3.17
C VAL A 266 -3.83 4.26 1.70
N LEU A 267 -3.32 5.09 0.81
CA LEU A 267 -3.53 4.97 -0.64
C LEU A 267 -2.20 4.66 -1.32
N ARG A 268 -2.12 3.51 -2.00
CA ARG A 268 -0.93 3.10 -2.77
C ARG A 268 -1.11 3.49 -4.23
N VAL A 269 -0.24 4.41 -4.73
CA VAL A 269 -0.49 5.12 -5.99
C VAL A 269 0.75 5.30 -6.85
N HIS A 270 0.53 5.51 -8.17
CA HIS A 270 1.56 5.87 -9.15
C HIS A 270 1.66 7.39 -9.32
N ASP A 271 0.52 8.09 -9.43
CA ASP A 271 0.46 9.55 -9.61
C ASP A 271 0.30 10.21 -8.23
N VAL A 272 1.44 10.60 -7.66
CA VAL A 272 1.48 11.18 -6.31
C VAL A 272 0.86 12.56 -6.30
N ALA A 273 1.24 13.44 -7.21
CA ALA A 273 0.81 14.85 -7.20
C ALA A 273 -0.71 14.98 -7.30
N ALA A 274 -1.35 14.27 -8.25
CA ALA A 274 -2.80 14.27 -8.42
C ALA A 274 -3.50 13.66 -7.20
N THR A 275 -2.93 12.60 -6.61
CA THR A 275 -3.48 11.97 -5.41
C THR A 275 -3.38 12.88 -4.20
N VAL A 276 -2.24 13.55 -3.98
CA VAL A 276 -2.05 14.52 -2.88
C VAL A 276 -3.09 15.64 -2.95
N ALA A 277 -3.31 16.21 -4.14
CA ALA A 277 -4.32 17.26 -4.33
C ALA A 277 -5.73 16.75 -3.98
N SER A 278 -6.09 15.56 -4.47
CA SER A 278 -7.39 14.94 -4.22
C SER A 278 -7.59 14.59 -2.74
N VAL A 279 -6.60 13.99 -2.09
CA VAL A 279 -6.65 13.61 -0.66
C VAL A 279 -6.79 14.85 0.21
N ARG A 280 -5.97 15.88 0.01
CA ARG A 280 -6.02 17.11 0.79
C ARG A 280 -7.36 17.83 0.63
N MET A 281 -7.93 17.83 -0.59
CA MET A 281 -9.26 18.39 -0.82
C MET A 281 -10.34 17.57 -0.09
N THR A 282 -10.26 16.25 -0.14
CA THR A 282 -11.20 15.35 0.57
C THR A 282 -11.11 15.55 2.08
N GLU A 283 -9.90 15.58 2.66
CA GLU A 283 -9.68 15.85 4.08
C GLU A 283 -10.24 17.22 4.50
N ALA A 284 -10.09 18.25 3.67
CA ALA A 284 -10.65 19.58 3.95
C ALA A 284 -12.19 19.60 3.91
N VAL A 285 -12.80 18.92 2.93
CA VAL A 285 -14.26 18.77 2.85
C VAL A 285 -14.81 18.02 4.05
N LEU A 286 -14.09 17.00 4.54
CA LEU A 286 -14.46 16.24 5.74
C LEU A 286 -14.16 16.98 7.06
N GLY A 287 -13.55 18.18 7.00
CA GLY A 287 -13.21 18.95 8.19
C GLY A 287 -12.01 18.41 8.97
N TRP A 288 -11.20 17.51 8.37
CA TRP A 288 -10.01 16.93 9.02
C TRP A 288 -8.81 17.86 8.97
N ARG A 289 -8.81 18.80 8.04
CA ARG A 289 -7.80 19.87 7.92
C ARG A 289 -8.42 21.18 7.46
N GLY A 290 -7.77 22.28 7.77
CA GLY A 290 -8.12 23.60 7.26
C GLY A 290 -7.58 23.85 5.84
N PRO A 291 -8.13 24.83 5.11
CA PRO A 291 -7.55 25.30 3.85
C PRO A 291 -6.18 25.94 4.10
N LEU A 292 -5.26 25.80 3.13
CA LEU A 292 -3.89 26.31 3.26
C LEU A 292 -3.81 27.84 3.14
N ALA A 293 -4.60 28.45 2.28
CA ALA A 293 -4.56 29.88 2.00
C ALA A 293 -5.96 30.45 1.69
N PRO A 294 -6.85 30.49 2.71
CA PRO A 294 -8.19 31.03 2.51
C PRO A 294 -8.09 32.56 2.32
N ALA A 295 -8.65 33.08 1.24
CA ALA A 295 -8.67 34.51 0.94
C ALA A 295 -9.98 34.96 0.25
N HIS A 296 -10.75 34.00 -0.30
CA HIS A 296 -11.97 34.33 -1.03
C HIS A 296 -13.07 34.79 -0.09
N ASN A 297 -13.57 36.03 -0.28
CA ASN A 297 -14.64 36.66 0.51
C ASN A 297 -14.38 36.69 2.04
N LEU A 298 -13.13 36.77 2.46
CA LEU A 298 -12.73 36.96 3.87
C LEU A 298 -12.42 38.43 4.13
#